data_cfb8b5cc3ab349dfb780eff3da7c9071
#
_entry.id   cfb8b5cc3ab349dfb780eff3da7c9071
#
_cell.length_a   1.000
_cell.length_b   1.000
_cell.length_c   1.000
_cell.angle_alpha   90.00
_cell.angle_beta   90.00
_cell.angle_gamma   90.00
#
_symmetry.space_group_name_H-M   'P 1'
#
loop_
_entity.id
_entity.type
_entity.pdbx_description
1 polymer ?
#
loop_
_entity_poly.entity_id
_entity_poly.type
_entity_poly.pdbx_seq_one_letter_code
_entity_poly.pdbx_strand_id
1 'polypeptide(L)' 'MASKEKLINELCEMPEHLRGISKEILLNKYEKKIIDEALNQEIIKIRKWNDGPGEIIIPTEKGLNLYKKK' A
#
# COMPACT_ATOMS: atom_id res chain seq x y z
N MET A 1 -7.05 -8.12 -13.76
CA MET A 1 -5.68 -7.64 -13.63
C MET A 1 -5.56 -6.65 -12.48
N ALA A 2 -4.62 -6.87 -11.58
CA ALA A 2 -4.42 -5.97 -10.45
C ALA A 2 -3.89 -4.62 -10.92
N SER A 3 -4.41 -3.54 -10.34
CA SER A 3 -4.04 -2.19 -10.71
C SER A 3 -3.70 -1.38 -9.46
N LYS A 4 -3.18 -0.17 -9.66
CA LYS A 4 -2.89 0.74 -8.55
C LYS A 4 -4.16 1.04 -7.75
N GLU A 5 -5.27 1.20 -8.44
CA GLU A 5 -6.54 1.48 -7.78
C GLU A 5 -6.93 0.34 -6.84
N LYS A 6 -6.77 -0.88 -7.30
CA LYS A 6 -7.09 -2.04 -6.49
C LYS A 6 -6.18 -2.13 -5.28
N LEU A 7 -4.89 -1.83 -5.45
CA LEU A 7 -3.93 -1.80 -4.37
C LEU A 7 -4.34 -0.78 -3.30
N ILE A 8 -4.67 0.44 -3.71
CA ILE A 8 -5.09 1.49 -2.81
C ILE A 8 -6.39 1.12 -2.10
N ASN A 9 -7.35 0.59 -2.84
CA ASN A 9 -8.61 0.16 -2.24
C ASN A 9 -8.39 -0.90 -1.17
N GLU A 10 -7.56 -1.87 -1.46
CA GLU A 10 -7.26 -2.93 -0.50
C GLU A 10 -6.63 -2.37 0.78
N LEU A 11 -5.68 -1.47 0.65
CA LEU A 11 -5.04 -0.85 1.81
C LEU A 11 -5.99 0.04 2.60
N CYS A 12 -6.81 0.82 1.90
CA CYS A 12 -7.71 1.77 2.57
C CYS A 12 -8.93 1.09 3.19
N GLU A 13 -9.30 -0.09 2.73
CA GLU A 13 -10.40 -0.84 3.33
C GLU A 13 -10.03 -1.49 4.65
N MET A 14 -8.74 -1.58 4.96
CA MET A 14 -8.29 -2.15 6.22
C MET A 14 -8.59 -1.19 7.37
N PRO A 15 -8.93 -1.72 8.57
CA PRO A 15 -9.08 -0.87 9.74
C PRO A 15 -7.80 -0.07 9.99
N GLU A 16 -7.96 1.17 10.44
CA GLU A 16 -6.82 2.07 10.63
C GLU A 16 -5.69 1.46 11.47
N HIS A 17 -6.05 0.78 12.54
CA HIS A 17 -5.04 0.19 13.43
C HIS A 17 -4.38 -1.07 12.87
N LEU A 18 -4.96 -1.64 11.80
CA LEU A 18 -4.41 -2.83 11.13
C LEU A 18 -3.94 -2.50 9.71
N ARG A 19 -3.95 -1.23 9.35
CA ARG A 19 -3.61 -0.82 7.99
C ARG A 19 -2.13 -1.00 7.71
N GLY A 20 -1.85 -1.75 6.67
CA GLY A 20 -0.48 -2.04 6.28
C GLY A 20 -0.33 -3.51 5.91
N ILE A 21 0.35 -3.77 4.81
CA ILE A 21 0.57 -5.13 4.32
C ILE A 21 2.07 -5.31 4.11
N SER A 22 2.58 -6.47 4.49
CA SER A 22 3.97 -6.80 4.26
C SER A 22 4.34 -6.60 2.79
N LYS A 23 5.47 -5.96 2.54
CA LYS A 23 5.97 -5.74 1.19
C LYS A 23 6.08 -7.05 0.41
N GLU A 24 6.54 -8.11 1.08
CA GLU A 24 6.65 -9.43 0.48
C GLU A 24 5.32 -9.96 -0.01
N ILE A 25 4.28 -9.83 0.80
CA ILE A 25 2.94 -10.27 0.44
C ILE A 25 2.42 -9.49 -0.75
N LEU A 26 2.64 -8.18 -0.75
CA LEU A 26 2.20 -7.34 -1.87
C LEU A 26 2.94 -7.66 -3.17
N LEU A 27 4.23 -7.96 -3.08
CA LEU A 27 5.00 -8.33 -4.25
C LEU A 27 4.53 -9.66 -4.85
N ASN A 28 3.92 -10.51 -4.05
CA ASN A 28 3.32 -11.75 -4.54
C ASN A 28 1.94 -11.55 -5.17
N LYS A 29 1.22 -10.52 -4.72
CA LYS A 29 -0.12 -10.21 -5.24
C LYS A 29 -0.11 -9.26 -6.42
N TYR A 30 0.83 -8.35 -6.45
CA TYR A 30 0.90 -7.28 -7.45
C TYR A 30 2.27 -7.27 -8.09
N GLU A 31 2.32 -6.84 -9.34
CA GLU A 31 3.59 -6.70 -10.03
C GLU A 31 4.41 -5.60 -9.36
N LYS A 32 5.72 -5.79 -9.32
CA LYS A 32 6.64 -4.82 -8.75
C LYS A 32 6.44 -3.44 -9.40
N LYS A 33 6.16 -3.43 -10.70
CA LYS A 33 5.92 -2.21 -11.44
C LYS A 33 4.78 -1.39 -10.84
N ILE A 34 3.70 -2.05 -10.44
CA ILE A 34 2.55 -1.37 -9.86
C ILE A 34 2.92 -0.76 -8.52
N ILE A 35 3.66 -1.50 -7.71
CA ILE A 35 4.10 -1.02 -6.41
C ILE A 35 5.05 0.15 -6.57
N ASP A 36 6.01 0.06 -7.50
CA ASP A 36 6.96 1.14 -7.75
C ASP A 36 6.24 2.41 -8.23
N GLU A 37 5.25 2.27 -9.11
CA GLU A 37 4.47 3.42 -9.57
C GLU A 37 3.72 4.08 -8.43
N ALA A 38 3.13 3.28 -7.56
CA ALA A 38 2.41 3.81 -6.41
C ALA A 38 3.35 4.55 -5.46
N LEU A 39 4.55 4.03 -5.26
CA LEU A 39 5.57 4.71 -4.45
C LEU A 39 6.01 6.02 -5.08
N ASN A 40 6.23 6.02 -6.40
CA ASN A 40 6.63 7.23 -7.13
C ASN A 40 5.56 8.32 -7.08
N GLN A 41 4.29 7.92 -7.07
CA GLN A 41 3.17 8.86 -6.98
C GLN A 41 2.86 9.24 -5.54
N GLU A 42 3.60 8.69 -4.59
CA GLU A 42 3.45 9.00 -3.17
C GLU A 42 2.06 8.65 -2.61
N ILE A 43 1.39 7.69 -3.21
CA ILE A 43 0.09 7.23 -2.71
C ILE A 43 0.24 6.11 -1.69
N ILE A 44 1.42 5.49 -1.65
CA ILE A 44 1.79 4.52 -0.62
C ILE A 44 3.19 4.84 -0.13
N LYS A 45 3.53 4.31 1.03
CA LYS A 45 4.88 4.46 1.56
C LYS A 45 5.31 3.19 2.27
N ILE A 46 6.62 3.04 2.43
CA ILE A 46 7.20 1.89 3.12
C ILE A 46 7.52 2.31 4.55
N ARG A 47 7.12 1.47 5.50
CA ARG A 47 7.40 1.68 6.90
C ARG A 47 8.11 0.45 7.46
N LYS A 48 9.13 0.66 8.26
CA LYS A 48 9.83 -0.45 8.87
C LYS A 48 9.01 -1.04 10.02
N TRP A 49 9.04 -2.36 10.10
CA TRP A 49 8.39 -3.06 11.19
C TRP A 49 9.15 -2.85 12.48
N ASN A 50 8.47 -2.46 13.56
CA ASN A 50 9.13 -2.14 14.82
C ASN A 50 9.76 -3.33 15.52
N ASP A 51 9.19 -4.50 15.37
CA ASP A 51 9.58 -5.68 16.12
C ASP A 51 10.31 -6.75 15.31
N GLY A 52 10.84 -6.39 14.16
CA GLY A 52 11.56 -7.38 13.38
C GLY A 52 12.06 -6.88 12.03
N PRO A 53 12.79 -7.74 11.33
CA PRO A 53 13.23 -7.41 9.97
C PRO A 53 12.04 -7.50 9.04
N GLY A 54 11.79 -6.46 8.29
CA GLY A 54 10.72 -6.46 7.33
C GLY A 54 10.19 -5.07 7.14
N GLU A 55 9.49 -4.92 6.05
CA GLU A 55 8.89 -3.66 5.68
C GLU A 55 7.42 -3.87 5.41
N ILE A 56 6.60 -2.90 5.81
CA ILE A 56 5.18 -2.91 5.49
C ILE A 56 4.89 -1.72 4.58
N ILE A 57 3.87 -1.89 3.76
CA ILE A 57 3.41 -0.83 2.86
C ILE A 57 2.09 -0.33 3.39
N ILE A 58 2.02 0.99 3.60
CA ILE A 58 0.81 1.64 4.09
C ILE A 58 0.40 2.74 3.11
N PRO A 59 -0.90 3.09 3.07
CA PRO A 59 -1.34 4.19 2.22
C PRO A 59 -0.91 5.53 2.83
N THR A 60 -0.57 6.48 1.98
CA THR A 60 -0.28 7.85 2.42
C THR A 60 -1.58 8.62 2.50
N GLU A 61 -1.51 9.83 3.05
CA GLU A 61 -2.66 10.72 3.07
C GLU A 61 -3.18 10.97 1.66
N LYS A 62 -2.27 11.13 0.70
CA LYS A 62 -2.64 11.32 -0.70
C LYS A 62 -3.40 10.11 -1.23
N GLY A 63 -2.95 8.90 -0.90
CA GLY A 63 -3.65 7.69 -1.31
C GLY A 63 -5.03 7.58 -0.69
N LEU A 64 -5.15 7.93 0.59
CA LEU A 64 -6.44 7.94 1.27
C LEU A 64 -7.42 8.93 0.64
N ASN A 65 -6.91 10.10 0.24
CA ASN A 65 -7.73 11.11 -0.42
C ASN A 65 -8.23 10.62 -1.77
N LEU A 66 -7.40 9.91 -2.53
CA LEU A 66 -7.82 9.34 -3.80
C LEU A 66 -8.93 8.30 -3.60
N TYR A 67 -8.81 7.50 -2.56
CA TYR A 67 -9.82 6.50 -2.23
C TYR A 67 -11.14 7.17 -1.84
N LYS A 68 -11.08 8.24 -1.04
CA LYS A 68 -12.28 8.95 -0.58
C LYS A 68 -13.04 9.65 -1.69
N LYS A 69 -12.37 9.98 -2.78
CA LYS A 69 -13.02 10.67 -3.90
C LYS A 69 -13.91 9.77 -4.73
N LYS A 70 -13.89 8.51 -4.48
CA LYS A 70 -14.83 7.59 -5.10
C LYS A 70 -16.14 7.60 -4.30
#